data_4619bfc334276482cd331675d00ea110
#
_entry.id   4619bfc334276482cd331675d00ea110
#
_cell.length_a   1.000
_cell.length_b   1.000
_cell.length_c   1.000
_cell.angle_alpha   90.00
_cell.angle_beta   90.00
_cell.angle_gamma   90.00
#
_symmetry.space_group_name_H-M   'P 1'
#
loop_
_entity.id
_entity.type
_entity.pdbx_description
1 polymer ?
#
loop_
_entity_poly.entity_id
_entity_poly.type
_entity_poly.pdbx_seq_one_letter_code
_entity_poly.pdbx_strand_id
1 'polypeptide(L)'
;MTRARRAVVAFGVTIALAPLLGAQQVADRDFKPPIATPTYAEGKGPVVCVDEAHHNFHTLDGRFWAFGELLRRDGYRMRPLRSTLGRDSLAQCNVLVISNAQPNDDDWGTYPTPTPAAFTPAEVWAARAWVDRGGRLLLIADHMPLAGAAASLASAFGVTFTDGFAMENFGDESDRDSALAKPTIFRTSDGTLRPHAIVRGRAAGDSVTAIRTFVGQAFKVPASAEPLLVLPATFIALMPNKAWQFAADTKRMPVGGWLQGAVMRVGSGRAGFFGEAAMFSAQVYGPARLPMGMNAPGAEQNYRFVLNLMRWLTSAS
;
A
#
# COMPACT_ATOMS: atom_id res chain seq x y z
N MET A 1 19.50 53.79 -49.87
CA MET A 1 18.49 53.62 -48.80
C MET A 1 18.30 52.12 -48.53
N THR A 2 19.07 51.62 -47.59
CA THR A 2 19.15 50.18 -47.25
C THR A 2 18.32 49.90 -45.97
N ARG A 3 17.22 49.16 -46.07
CA ARG A 3 16.42 48.76 -44.90
C ARG A 3 17.03 47.51 -44.24
N ALA A 4 17.52 47.68 -43.02
CA ALA A 4 17.93 46.59 -42.18
C ALA A 4 16.70 45.85 -41.62
N ARG A 5 16.58 44.53 -41.88
CA ARG A 5 15.61 43.64 -41.24
C ARG A 5 16.18 43.18 -39.89
N ARG A 6 15.53 43.50 -38.80
CA ARG A 6 15.82 42.95 -37.47
C ARG A 6 15.15 41.58 -37.37
N ALA A 7 15.96 40.54 -37.20
CA ALA A 7 15.47 39.19 -36.83
C ALA A 7 15.21 39.16 -35.33
N VAL A 8 14.00 38.84 -34.93
CA VAL A 8 13.63 38.55 -33.55
C VAL A 8 13.85 37.04 -33.35
N VAL A 9 14.86 36.71 -32.56
CA VAL A 9 15.07 35.31 -32.09
C VAL A 9 14.23 35.14 -30.83
N ALA A 10 13.15 34.38 -30.94
CA ALA A 10 12.37 33.92 -29.79
C ALA A 10 13.10 32.76 -29.13
N PHE A 11 13.66 32.99 -27.94
CA PHE A 11 14.14 31.92 -27.07
C PHE A 11 12.93 31.24 -26.43
N GLY A 12 12.56 30.06 -26.92
CA GLY A 12 11.61 29.16 -26.27
C GLY A 12 12.28 28.53 -25.05
N VAL A 13 11.89 28.96 -23.86
CA VAL A 13 12.26 28.26 -22.62
C VAL A 13 11.37 27.05 -22.50
N THR A 14 11.88 25.89 -22.88
CA THR A 14 11.25 24.61 -22.61
C THR A 14 11.52 24.29 -21.13
N ILE A 15 10.55 24.57 -20.27
CA ILE A 15 10.58 24.07 -18.89
C ILE A 15 10.29 22.58 -18.95
N ALA A 16 11.34 21.76 -18.89
CA ALA A 16 11.23 20.35 -18.65
C ALA A 16 10.70 20.17 -17.22
N LEU A 17 9.40 19.89 -17.05
CA LEU A 17 8.88 19.33 -15.80
C LEU A 17 9.45 17.92 -15.65
N ALA A 18 10.56 17.81 -14.94
CA ALA A 18 11.06 16.54 -14.46
C ALA A 18 10.03 15.93 -13.50
N PRO A 19 9.87 14.61 -13.45
CA PRO A 19 8.97 13.94 -12.51
C PRO A 19 9.52 14.07 -11.09
N LEU A 20 9.13 15.13 -10.37
CA LEU A 20 9.59 15.45 -9.00
C LEU A 20 8.91 14.60 -7.91
N LEU A 21 8.04 13.67 -8.24
CA LEU A 21 7.20 12.97 -7.25
C LEU A 21 7.81 11.69 -6.66
N GLY A 22 8.80 11.06 -7.32
CA GLY A 22 9.41 9.82 -6.79
C GLY A 22 10.67 10.04 -5.92
N ALA A 23 11.35 11.17 -6.02
CA ALA A 23 12.76 11.28 -5.64
C ALA A 23 13.05 11.60 -4.17
N GLN A 24 12.06 11.85 -3.28
CA GLN A 24 12.35 12.31 -1.91
C GLN A 24 11.30 11.88 -0.86
N GLN A 25 10.76 10.68 -0.95
CA GLN A 25 9.99 10.12 0.16
C GLN A 25 10.94 9.45 1.15
N VAL A 26 11.01 9.99 2.37
CA VAL A 26 11.83 9.44 3.44
C VAL A 26 11.00 9.17 4.69
N ALA A 27 11.43 8.23 5.52
CA ALA A 27 10.75 7.94 6.78
C ALA A 27 10.72 9.18 7.70
N ASP A 28 9.57 9.43 8.31
CA ASP A 28 9.45 10.33 9.46
C ASP A 28 9.86 9.58 10.73
N ARG A 29 11.09 9.78 11.16
CA ARG A 29 11.65 9.10 12.34
C ARG A 29 11.16 9.70 13.65
N ASP A 30 10.48 10.84 13.62
CA ASP A 30 9.93 11.50 14.80
C ASP A 30 8.49 11.08 15.08
N PHE A 31 7.83 10.38 14.13
CA PHE A 31 6.47 9.91 14.29
C PHE A 31 6.38 8.79 15.35
N LYS A 32 5.84 9.12 16.52
CA LYS A 32 5.67 8.22 17.66
C LYS A 32 4.28 8.36 18.27
N PRO A 33 3.23 7.81 17.64
CA PRO A 33 1.88 7.93 18.17
C PRO A 33 1.75 7.21 19.53
N PRO A 34 0.81 7.62 20.39
CA PRO A 34 0.63 7.01 21.69
C PRO A 34 0.09 5.57 21.59
N ILE A 35 0.62 4.67 22.40
CA ILE A 35 0.10 3.31 22.61
C ILE A 35 -0.24 3.21 24.10
N ALA A 36 -1.53 3.29 24.42
CA ALA A 36 -1.98 3.28 25.80
C ALA A 36 -1.70 1.92 26.48
N THR A 37 -1.96 0.83 25.76
CA THR A 37 -1.75 -0.53 26.25
C THR A 37 -1.14 -1.38 25.15
N PRO A 38 0.17 -1.66 25.19
CA PRO A 38 0.82 -2.57 24.26
C PRO A 38 0.19 -3.96 24.27
N THR A 39 0.19 -4.62 23.11
CA THR A 39 -0.38 -5.96 22.95
C THR A 39 0.44 -7.02 23.68
N TYR A 40 1.76 -6.87 23.67
CA TYR A 40 2.70 -7.77 24.33
C TYR A 40 3.69 -6.96 25.17
N ALA A 41 4.27 -7.61 26.18
CA ALA A 41 5.44 -7.05 26.83
C ALA A 41 6.57 -6.87 25.81
N GLU A 42 7.44 -5.93 26.03
CA GLU A 42 8.52 -5.56 25.12
C GLU A 42 9.31 -6.78 24.63
N GLY A 43 9.37 -6.97 23.34
CA GLY A 43 10.08 -8.06 22.66
C GLY A 43 9.55 -9.48 22.95
N LYS A 44 8.37 -9.63 23.56
CA LYS A 44 7.76 -10.94 23.87
C LYS A 44 6.69 -11.35 22.85
N GLY A 45 6.30 -10.46 21.97
CA GLY A 45 5.32 -10.74 20.91
C GLY A 45 5.86 -11.62 19.78
N PRO A 46 4.98 -11.98 18.83
CA PRO A 46 5.34 -12.74 17.63
C PRO A 46 6.42 -12.08 16.80
N VAL A 47 7.15 -12.90 16.02
CA VAL A 47 8.11 -12.42 15.03
C VAL A 47 7.33 -11.93 13.80
N VAL A 48 7.49 -10.67 13.44
CA VAL A 48 6.99 -10.07 12.22
C VAL A 48 8.17 -9.87 11.26
N CYS A 49 8.18 -10.65 10.20
CA CYS A 49 9.14 -10.51 9.11
C CYS A 49 8.61 -9.49 8.10
N VAL A 50 9.44 -8.54 7.72
CA VAL A 50 9.17 -7.64 6.59
C VAL A 50 10.03 -8.07 5.42
N ASP A 51 9.40 -8.38 4.30
CA ASP A 51 10.07 -8.78 3.07
C ASP A 51 10.96 -7.64 2.55
N GLU A 52 12.23 -7.96 2.32
CA GLU A 52 13.25 -7.10 1.72
C GLU A 52 14.04 -7.84 0.63
N ALA A 53 13.51 -8.97 0.14
CA ALA A 53 14.16 -9.80 -0.87
C ALA A 53 13.65 -9.53 -2.30
N HIS A 54 12.52 -8.83 -2.44
CA HIS A 54 11.83 -8.63 -3.72
C HIS A 54 11.84 -7.15 -4.13
N HIS A 55 13.02 -6.50 -4.07
CA HIS A 55 13.20 -5.09 -4.43
C HIS A 55 12.12 -4.16 -3.84
N ASN A 56 11.74 -4.45 -2.60
CA ASN A 56 10.60 -3.81 -1.94
C ASN A 56 10.82 -2.30 -1.77
N PHE A 57 9.86 -1.52 -2.22
CA PHE A 57 9.88 -0.06 -2.02
C PHE A 57 9.86 0.34 -0.53
N HIS A 58 9.33 -0.54 0.31
CA HIS A 58 9.23 -0.37 1.74
C HIS A 58 10.08 -1.39 2.51
N THR A 59 11.12 -0.91 3.18
CA THR A 59 12.00 -1.71 4.05
C THR A 59 11.96 -1.20 5.49
N LEU A 60 12.33 -2.02 6.48
CA LEU A 60 12.28 -1.66 7.90
C LEU A 60 13.17 -0.46 8.26
N ASP A 61 14.34 -0.33 7.62
CA ASP A 61 15.24 0.79 7.84
C ASP A 61 14.95 1.97 6.89
N GLY A 62 14.10 1.74 5.90
CA GLY A 62 13.63 2.72 4.92
C GLY A 62 12.26 3.29 5.27
N ARG A 63 11.39 3.32 4.27
CA ARG A 63 10.06 3.96 4.36
C ARG A 63 9.12 3.31 5.37
N PHE A 64 9.33 2.03 5.73
CA PHE A 64 8.56 1.33 6.78
C PHE A 64 9.18 1.43 8.19
N TRP A 65 10.15 2.33 8.41
CA TRP A 65 10.71 2.54 9.74
C TRP A 65 9.63 2.81 10.80
N ALA A 66 8.68 3.71 10.51
CA ALA A 66 7.61 4.05 11.43
C ALA A 66 6.66 2.86 11.72
N PHE A 67 6.36 2.03 10.72
CA PHE A 67 5.62 0.78 10.90
C PHE A 67 6.37 -0.18 11.83
N GLY A 68 7.67 -0.37 11.58
CA GLY A 68 8.52 -1.22 12.41
C GLY A 68 8.60 -0.73 13.85
N GLU A 69 8.78 0.57 14.06
CA GLU A 69 8.87 1.18 15.38
C GLU A 69 7.54 1.11 16.14
N LEU A 70 6.41 1.36 15.45
CA LEU A 70 5.08 1.22 16.03
C LEU A 70 4.86 -0.20 16.56
N LEU A 71 5.25 -1.23 15.81
CA LEU A 71 5.06 -2.61 16.22
C LEU A 71 6.08 -3.06 17.29
N ARG A 72 7.32 -2.57 17.26
CA ARG A 72 8.27 -2.83 18.38
C ARG A 72 7.72 -2.30 19.71
N ARG A 73 7.15 -1.09 19.70
CA ARG A 73 6.53 -0.48 20.87
C ARG A 73 5.24 -1.19 21.31
N ASP A 74 4.57 -1.90 20.42
CA ASP A 74 3.41 -2.77 20.75
C ASP A 74 3.86 -4.19 21.19
N GLY A 75 5.19 -4.41 21.28
CA GLY A 75 5.85 -5.60 21.82
C GLY A 75 6.20 -6.68 20.82
N TYR A 76 5.97 -6.48 19.50
CA TYR A 76 6.38 -7.41 18.45
C TYR A 76 7.90 -7.43 18.25
N ARG A 77 8.40 -8.53 17.68
CA ARG A 77 9.80 -8.67 17.27
C ARG A 77 9.90 -8.46 15.76
N MET A 78 10.41 -7.31 15.34
CA MET A 78 10.54 -6.95 13.93
C MET A 78 11.83 -7.49 13.33
N ARG A 79 11.74 -8.10 12.15
CA ARG A 79 12.88 -8.71 11.45
C ARG A 79 12.80 -8.44 9.95
N PRO A 80 13.87 -7.99 9.28
CA PRO A 80 13.93 -8.01 7.81
C PRO A 80 14.07 -9.44 7.31
N LEU A 81 13.36 -9.80 6.24
CA LEU A 81 13.50 -11.06 5.52
C LEU A 81 14.18 -10.78 4.18
N ARG A 82 15.47 -11.10 4.07
CA ARG A 82 16.31 -10.83 2.90
C ARG A 82 16.60 -12.07 2.06
N SER A 83 15.80 -13.11 2.22
CA SER A 83 15.87 -14.34 1.44
C SER A 83 14.53 -14.62 0.78
N THR A 84 14.55 -15.30 -0.36
CA THR A 84 13.38 -15.74 -1.10
C THR A 84 12.41 -16.53 -0.22
N LEU A 85 11.12 -16.54 -0.59
CA LEU A 85 10.07 -17.19 0.18
C LEU A 85 10.16 -18.70 0.04
N GLY A 86 10.63 -19.37 1.08
CA GLY A 86 10.76 -20.83 1.14
C GLY A 86 10.36 -21.36 2.52
N ARG A 87 10.39 -22.68 2.66
CA ARG A 87 10.04 -23.34 3.92
C ARG A 87 10.86 -22.80 5.10
N ASP A 88 12.17 -22.71 4.94
CA ASP A 88 13.09 -22.38 6.03
C ASP A 88 13.05 -20.89 6.36
N SER A 89 12.93 -20.03 5.34
CA SER A 89 12.80 -18.59 5.55
C SER A 89 11.46 -18.24 6.25
N LEU A 90 10.36 -18.86 5.83
CA LEU A 90 9.03 -18.64 6.42
C LEU A 90 8.87 -19.27 7.80
N ALA A 91 9.60 -20.34 8.11
CA ALA A 91 9.56 -20.95 9.45
C ALA A 91 10.07 -20.01 10.56
N GLN A 92 10.82 -18.98 10.22
CA GLN A 92 11.33 -17.98 11.16
C GLN A 92 10.32 -16.88 11.49
N CYS A 93 9.16 -16.84 10.82
CA CYS A 93 8.18 -15.79 10.87
C CYS A 93 6.86 -16.30 11.46
N ASN A 94 6.23 -15.48 12.33
CA ASN A 94 4.84 -15.69 12.71
C ASN A 94 3.90 -14.88 11.80
N VAL A 95 4.36 -13.71 11.35
CA VAL A 95 3.70 -12.86 10.36
C VAL A 95 4.70 -12.50 9.27
N LEU A 96 4.32 -12.61 8.02
CA LEU A 96 5.03 -12.08 6.86
C LEU A 96 4.31 -10.82 6.37
N VAL A 97 5.02 -9.72 6.32
CA VAL A 97 4.57 -8.47 5.73
C VAL A 97 5.33 -8.25 4.43
N ILE A 98 4.60 -8.15 3.34
CA ILE A 98 5.14 -7.80 2.02
C ILE A 98 4.54 -6.45 1.64
N SER A 99 5.37 -5.46 1.36
CA SER A 99 4.91 -4.15 0.94
C SER A 99 5.65 -3.69 -0.30
N ASN A 100 4.88 -3.46 -1.36
CA ASN A 100 5.36 -2.90 -2.61
C ASN A 100 6.60 -3.65 -3.15
N ALA A 101 6.47 -4.97 -3.31
CA ALA A 101 7.44 -5.80 -4.00
C ALA A 101 7.50 -5.42 -5.49
N GLN A 102 8.69 -5.52 -6.09
CA GLN A 102 8.97 -5.17 -7.47
C GLN A 102 9.74 -6.32 -8.15
N PRO A 103 9.64 -6.46 -9.48
CA PRO A 103 10.36 -7.51 -10.20
C PRO A 103 11.89 -7.27 -10.21
N ASN A 104 12.31 -6.01 -10.14
CA ASN A 104 13.71 -5.56 -10.12
C ASN A 104 13.79 -4.09 -9.65
N ASP A 105 14.98 -3.48 -9.71
CA ASP A 105 15.23 -2.07 -9.34
C ASP A 105 15.13 -1.10 -10.52
N ASP A 106 14.55 -1.51 -11.65
CA ASP A 106 14.41 -0.64 -12.82
C ASP A 106 13.42 0.51 -12.57
N ASP A 107 13.47 1.50 -13.43
CA ASP A 107 12.48 2.60 -13.45
C ASP A 107 11.10 2.05 -13.81
N TRP A 108 10.11 2.37 -13.00
CA TRP A 108 8.72 1.94 -13.19
C TRP A 108 8.14 2.31 -14.56
N GLY A 109 8.59 3.43 -15.14
CA GLY A 109 8.20 3.87 -16.48
C GLY A 109 8.72 2.97 -17.60
N THR A 110 9.64 2.04 -17.33
CA THR A 110 10.23 1.13 -18.31
C THR A 110 9.62 -0.27 -18.25
N TYR A 111 8.85 -0.61 -17.23
CA TYR A 111 8.25 -1.94 -17.10
C TYR A 111 7.26 -2.20 -18.25
N PRO A 112 7.26 -3.41 -18.82
CA PRO A 112 6.25 -3.82 -19.78
C PRO A 112 4.87 -3.95 -19.12
N THR A 113 3.81 -3.93 -19.94
CA THR A 113 2.44 -4.24 -19.52
C THR A 113 2.03 -5.58 -20.17
N PRO A 114 1.59 -6.58 -19.38
CA PRO A 114 1.42 -6.56 -17.91
C PRO A 114 2.75 -6.48 -17.15
N THR A 115 2.70 -5.93 -15.94
CA THR A 115 3.87 -5.83 -15.06
C THR A 115 4.41 -7.23 -14.72
N PRO A 116 5.74 -7.48 -14.83
CA PRO A 116 6.32 -8.76 -14.48
C PRO A 116 6.13 -9.09 -13.00
N ALA A 117 5.96 -10.39 -12.69
CA ALA A 117 5.79 -10.84 -11.31
C ALA A 117 7.07 -10.67 -10.49
N ALA A 118 6.93 -10.17 -9.26
CA ALA A 118 8.03 -10.12 -8.28
C ALA A 118 8.37 -11.50 -7.70
N PHE A 119 7.42 -12.42 -7.71
CA PHE A 119 7.53 -13.73 -7.07
C PHE A 119 7.55 -14.85 -8.09
N THR A 120 8.43 -15.83 -7.89
CA THR A 120 8.44 -17.08 -8.66
C THR A 120 7.22 -17.95 -8.28
N PRO A 121 6.81 -18.88 -9.16
CA PRO A 121 5.76 -19.84 -8.82
C PRO A 121 6.04 -20.68 -7.57
N ALA A 122 7.29 -21.00 -7.31
CA ALA A 122 7.72 -21.74 -6.13
C ALA A 122 7.51 -20.93 -4.84
N GLU A 123 7.81 -19.65 -4.86
CA GLU A 123 7.58 -18.73 -3.74
C GLU A 123 6.11 -18.50 -3.45
N VAL A 124 5.30 -18.31 -4.51
CA VAL A 124 3.84 -18.20 -4.42
C VAL A 124 3.25 -19.44 -3.74
N TRP A 125 3.67 -20.63 -4.18
CA TRP A 125 3.23 -21.89 -3.58
C TRP A 125 3.69 -22.01 -2.12
N ALA A 126 4.95 -21.68 -1.82
CA ALA A 126 5.50 -21.76 -0.47
C ALA A 126 4.76 -20.83 0.50
N ALA A 127 4.51 -19.57 0.10
CA ALA A 127 3.77 -18.61 0.88
C ALA A 127 2.32 -19.05 1.12
N ARG A 128 1.62 -19.52 0.08
CA ARG A 128 0.26 -20.03 0.21
C ARG A 128 0.20 -21.23 1.16
N ALA A 129 1.05 -22.22 0.96
CA ALA A 129 1.08 -23.42 1.79
C ALA A 129 1.49 -23.10 3.25
N TRP A 130 2.32 -22.06 3.48
CA TRP A 130 2.68 -21.62 4.82
C TRP A 130 1.48 -20.97 5.53
N VAL A 131 0.70 -20.13 4.83
CA VAL A 131 -0.52 -19.54 5.39
C VAL A 131 -1.55 -20.62 5.69
N ASP A 132 -1.79 -21.58 4.79
CA ASP A 132 -2.74 -22.70 5.02
C ASP A 132 -2.43 -23.47 6.31
N ARG A 133 -1.14 -23.57 6.69
CA ARG A 133 -0.67 -24.24 7.93
C ARG A 133 -0.60 -23.34 9.17
N GLY A 134 -1.16 -22.14 9.12
CA GLY A 134 -1.26 -21.26 10.28
C GLY A 134 -0.32 -20.03 10.23
N GLY A 135 0.42 -19.83 9.15
CA GLY A 135 1.14 -18.59 8.88
C GLY A 135 0.20 -17.40 8.69
N ARG A 136 0.73 -16.20 8.84
CA ARG A 136 -0.07 -14.98 8.71
C ARG A 136 0.57 -14.03 7.72
N LEU A 137 -0.18 -13.67 6.69
CA LEU A 137 0.28 -12.79 5.61
C LEU A 137 -0.37 -11.42 5.69
N LEU A 138 0.42 -10.35 5.55
CA LEU A 138 -0.04 -9.02 5.21
C LEU A 138 0.58 -8.63 3.88
N LEU A 139 -0.21 -8.68 2.79
CA LEU A 139 0.21 -8.29 1.45
C LEU A 139 -0.33 -6.91 1.13
N ILE A 140 0.58 -5.97 0.94
CA ILE A 140 0.31 -4.58 0.60
C ILE A 140 0.92 -4.34 -0.78
N ALA A 141 0.09 -3.99 -1.75
CA ALA A 141 0.53 -3.67 -3.10
C ALA A 141 -0.24 -2.44 -3.58
N ASP A 142 0.47 -1.36 -3.74
CA ASP A 142 -0.03 -0.06 -4.14
C ASP A 142 -0.43 -0.06 -5.63
N HIS A 143 -0.66 1.11 -6.22
CA HIS A 143 -0.94 1.27 -7.64
C HIS A 143 0.10 0.60 -8.56
N MET A 144 -0.13 0.61 -9.87
CA MET A 144 0.84 0.16 -10.87
C MET A 144 2.22 0.79 -10.65
N PRO A 145 3.33 0.03 -10.72
CA PRO A 145 3.42 -1.37 -11.15
C PRO A 145 3.36 -2.38 -9.98
N LEU A 146 3.22 -1.91 -8.76
CA LEU A 146 3.36 -2.70 -7.52
C LEU A 146 2.25 -3.74 -7.39
N ALA A 147 1.03 -3.36 -7.81
CA ALA A 147 -0.10 -4.26 -7.88
C ALA A 147 0.11 -5.41 -8.87
N GLY A 148 0.61 -5.11 -10.06
CA GLY A 148 0.92 -6.10 -11.08
C GLY A 148 2.04 -7.04 -10.65
N ALA A 149 3.10 -6.50 -10.04
CA ALA A 149 4.22 -7.28 -9.53
C ALA A 149 3.80 -8.30 -8.45
N ALA A 150 2.81 -7.95 -7.61
CA ALA A 150 2.27 -8.82 -6.57
C ALA A 150 1.07 -9.67 -7.00
N ALA A 151 0.56 -9.52 -8.23
CA ALA A 151 -0.69 -10.12 -8.69
C ALA A 151 -0.69 -11.65 -8.63
N SER A 152 0.42 -12.32 -8.94
CA SER A 152 0.54 -13.78 -8.88
C SER A 152 0.37 -14.30 -7.45
N LEU A 153 0.97 -13.63 -6.48
CA LEU A 153 0.83 -14.00 -5.06
C LEU A 153 -0.59 -13.72 -4.57
N ALA A 154 -1.19 -12.58 -4.90
CA ALA A 154 -2.58 -12.26 -4.55
C ALA A 154 -3.57 -13.29 -5.14
N SER A 155 -3.37 -13.68 -6.41
CA SER A 155 -4.20 -14.67 -7.11
C SER A 155 -4.19 -16.04 -6.44
N ALA A 156 -3.11 -16.45 -5.80
CA ALA A 156 -3.05 -17.71 -5.04
C ALA A 156 -4.04 -17.74 -3.87
N PHE A 157 -4.53 -16.59 -3.43
CA PHE A 157 -5.56 -16.41 -2.42
C PHE A 157 -6.93 -16.05 -3.00
N GLY A 158 -7.09 -16.06 -4.33
CA GLY A 158 -8.31 -15.67 -5.03
C GLY A 158 -8.55 -14.16 -5.07
N VAL A 159 -7.53 -13.36 -4.79
CA VAL A 159 -7.59 -11.90 -4.86
C VAL A 159 -7.11 -11.43 -6.23
N THR A 160 -7.87 -10.52 -6.87
CA THR A 160 -7.56 -9.99 -8.18
C THR A 160 -7.23 -8.50 -8.09
N PHE A 161 -5.96 -8.15 -8.21
CA PHE A 161 -5.47 -6.77 -8.26
C PHE A 161 -5.69 -6.15 -9.65
N THR A 162 -5.89 -4.82 -9.72
CA THR A 162 -6.14 -4.13 -10.99
C THR A 162 -4.89 -3.73 -11.75
N ASP A 163 -3.75 -3.60 -11.10
CA ASP A 163 -2.54 -2.97 -11.66
C ASP A 163 -2.83 -1.59 -12.30
N GLY A 164 -3.58 -0.76 -11.58
CA GLY A 164 -4.00 0.58 -12.00
C GLY A 164 -3.95 1.58 -10.84
N PHE A 165 -4.52 2.76 -11.07
CA PHE A 165 -4.59 3.86 -10.08
C PHE A 165 -6.05 4.11 -9.72
N ALA A 166 -6.47 3.71 -8.53
CA ALA A 166 -7.83 3.91 -8.05
C ALA A 166 -8.01 5.32 -7.50
N MET A 167 -8.99 6.04 -8.01
CA MET A 167 -9.24 7.43 -7.68
C MET A 167 -10.70 7.80 -7.91
N GLU A 168 -11.13 8.93 -7.36
CA GLU A 168 -12.43 9.49 -7.68
C GLU A 168 -12.51 9.84 -9.17
N ASN A 169 -13.65 9.54 -9.80
CA ASN A 169 -13.86 9.89 -11.20
C ASN A 169 -13.82 11.40 -11.40
N PHE A 170 -13.22 11.85 -12.47
CA PHE A 170 -13.08 13.25 -12.85
C PHE A 170 -13.72 13.49 -14.22
N GLY A 171 -14.26 14.69 -14.44
CA GLY A 171 -14.96 15.04 -15.68
C GLY A 171 -13.99 15.37 -16.80
N ASP A 172 -13.13 16.34 -16.61
CA ASP A 172 -12.17 16.85 -17.58
C ASP A 172 -10.76 16.30 -17.31
N GLU A 173 -9.95 16.12 -18.37
CA GLU A 173 -8.55 15.66 -18.24
C GLU A 173 -7.68 16.66 -17.44
N SER A 174 -8.02 17.94 -17.44
CA SER A 174 -7.36 18.96 -16.62
C SER A 174 -7.51 18.73 -15.10
N ASP A 175 -8.55 18.00 -14.69
CA ASP A 175 -8.84 17.69 -13.29
C ASP A 175 -8.14 16.43 -12.79
N ARG A 176 -7.53 15.63 -13.69
CA ARG A 176 -6.92 14.33 -13.37
C ARG A 176 -5.88 14.44 -12.26
N ASP A 177 -4.95 15.37 -12.36
CA ASP A 177 -3.84 15.48 -11.40
C ASP A 177 -4.35 15.92 -10.03
N SER A 178 -5.38 16.78 -9.99
CA SER A 178 -6.07 17.15 -8.75
C SER A 178 -6.81 15.97 -8.14
N ALA A 179 -7.45 15.14 -8.96
CA ALA A 179 -8.14 13.94 -8.50
C ALA A 179 -7.16 12.87 -7.99
N LEU A 180 -6.00 12.70 -8.65
CA LEU A 180 -4.91 11.83 -8.18
C LEU A 180 -4.33 12.30 -6.84
N ALA A 181 -4.21 13.61 -6.64
CA ALA A 181 -3.68 14.17 -5.39
C ALA A 181 -4.67 14.10 -4.22
N LYS A 182 -5.96 13.84 -4.51
CA LYS A 182 -7.02 13.81 -3.51
C LYS A 182 -6.95 12.53 -2.68
N PRO A 183 -6.80 12.61 -1.35
CA PRO A 183 -6.81 11.41 -0.50
C PRO A 183 -8.20 10.78 -0.46
N THR A 184 -8.23 9.46 -0.33
CA THR A 184 -9.46 8.72 -0.03
C THR A 184 -9.63 8.58 1.47
N ILE A 185 -10.81 8.89 1.99
CA ILE A 185 -11.13 8.72 3.40
C ILE A 185 -12.30 7.75 3.53
N PHE A 186 -12.02 6.59 4.08
CA PHE A 186 -13.02 5.57 4.40
C PHE A 186 -13.60 5.86 5.79
N ARG A 187 -14.92 5.85 5.93
CA ARG A 187 -15.62 6.16 7.20
C ARG A 187 -16.65 5.09 7.55
N THR A 188 -16.82 4.88 8.84
CA THR A 188 -17.93 4.03 9.34
C THR A 188 -19.29 4.67 9.08
N SER A 189 -19.38 6.00 9.07
CA SER A 189 -20.63 6.77 8.92
C SER A 189 -21.25 6.65 7.52
N ASP A 190 -20.43 6.40 6.48
CA ASP A 190 -20.91 6.24 5.09
C ASP A 190 -20.81 4.78 4.60
N GLY A 191 -20.36 3.86 5.48
CA GLY A 191 -20.24 2.45 5.20
C GLY A 191 -19.02 2.07 4.32
N THR A 192 -18.15 3.01 3.96
CA THR A 192 -16.93 2.70 3.20
C THR A 192 -15.87 2.03 4.07
N LEU A 193 -15.81 2.34 5.37
CA LEU A 193 -15.09 1.55 6.39
C LEU A 193 -16.06 0.55 7.02
N ARG A 194 -15.91 -0.74 6.71
CA ARG A 194 -16.86 -1.78 7.08
C ARG A 194 -16.73 -2.19 8.55
N PRO A 195 -17.84 -2.50 9.23
CA PRO A 195 -17.81 -3.03 10.60
C PRO A 195 -17.00 -4.33 10.69
N HIS A 196 -15.98 -4.35 11.53
CA HIS A 196 -15.13 -5.52 11.76
C HIS A 196 -14.48 -5.44 13.15
N ALA A 197 -13.98 -6.54 13.70
CA ALA A 197 -13.24 -6.54 14.96
C ALA A 197 -12.01 -5.62 14.93
N ILE A 198 -11.33 -5.53 13.78
CA ILE A 198 -10.20 -4.59 13.55
C ILE A 198 -10.64 -3.14 13.71
N VAL A 199 -11.83 -2.79 13.24
CA VAL A 199 -12.40 -1.43 13.33
C VAL A 199 -12.88 -1.10 14.73
N ARG A 200 -13.47 -2.07 15.43
CA ARG A 200 -13.94 -1.90 16.82
C ARG A 200 -12.79 -1.79 17.82
N GLY A 201 -11.67 -2.49 17.57
CA GLY A 201 -10.59 -2.61 18.54
C GLY A 201 -10.98 -3.44 19.78
N ARG A 202 -10.15 -3.40 20.83
CA ARG A 202 -10.38 -4.10 22.12
C ARG A 202 -11.19 -3.27 23.10
N ALA A 203 -11.06 -1.95 23.01
CA ALA A 203 -11.72 -0.98 23.87
C ALA A 203 -12.11 0.27 23.07
N ALA A 204 -12.91 1.15 23.65
CA ALA A 204 -13.33 2.39 23.01
C ALA A 204 -12.18 3.26 22.48
N GLY A 205 -11.07 3.31 23.21
CA GLY A 205 -9.86 4.05 22.79
C GLY A 205 -9.12 3.45 21.59
N ASP A 206 -9.35 2.17 21.28
CA ASP A 206 -8.75 1.47 20.14
C ASP A 206 -9.63 1.56 18.88
N SER A 207 -10.88 2.02 18.99
CA SER A 207 -11.81 2.08 17.88
C SER A 207 -11.36 3.05 16.78
N VAL A 208 -11.75 2.72 15.55
CA VAL A 208 -11.40 3.48 14.34
C VAL A 208 -12.68 3.84 13.61
N THR A 209 -12.89 5.12 13.33
CA THR A 209 -14.07 5.63 12.62
C THR A 209 -13.74 6.17 11.24
N ALA A 210 -12.45 6.45 10.98
CA ALA A 210 -11.97 6.92 9.70
C ALA A 210 -10.55 6.42 9.43
N ILE A 211 -10.28 6.09 8.16
CA ILE A 211 -8.98 5.74 7.62
C ILE A 211 -8.71 6.64 6.42
N ARG A 212 -7.52 7.23 6.37
CA ARG A 212 -7.05 7.96 5.21
C ARG A 212 -6.07 7.10 4.41
N THR A 213 -6.32 6.98 3.11
CA THR A 213 -5.37 6.44 2.14
C THR A 213 -4.98 7.53 1.14
N PHE A 214 -3.99 7.22 0.32
CA PHE A 214 -3.49 8.08 -0.74
C PHE A 214 -3.84 7.50 -2.10
N VAL A 215 -2.95 7.54 -3.08
CA VAL A 215 -3.20 6.88 -4.36
C VAL A 215 -2.86 5.40 -4.24
N GLY A 216 -3.83 4.53 -4.48
CA GLY A 216 -3.65 3.08 -4.44
C GLY A 216 -4.31 2.40 -5.61
N GLN A 217 -4.54 1.11 -5.50
CA GLN A 217 -5.29 0.32 -6.46
C GLN A 217 -6.64 -0.16 -5.91
N ALA A 218 -7.46 -0.69 -6.81
CA ALA A 218 -8.69 -1.42 -6.49
C ALA A 218 -8.49 -2.92 -6.69
N PHE A 219 -9.18 -3.75 -5.90
CA PHE A 219 -9.14 -5.20 -6.08
C PHE A 219 -10.45 -5.88 -5.75
N LYS A 220 -10.59 -7.14 -6.21
CA LYS A 220 -11.68 -8.05 -5.86
C LYS A 220 -11.15 -9.18 -4.99
N VAL A 221 -12.04 -9.75 -4.19
CA VAL A 221 -11.73 -10.86 -3.28
C VAL A 221 -12.74 -11.98 -3.45
N PRO A 222 -12.42 -13.23 -3.05
CA PRO A 222 -13.39 -14.31 -2.98
C PRO A 222 -14.45 -14.05 -1.91
N ALA A 223 -15.60 -14.72 -1.99
CA ALA A 223 -16.71 -14.56 -1.05
C ALA A 223 -16.37 -14.90 0.41
N SER A 224 -15.30 -15.65 0.64
CA SER A 224 -14.80 -15.98 1.98
C SER A 224 -14.02 -14.86 2.66
N ALA A 225 -13.68 -13.78 1.93
CA ALA A 225 -12.98 -12.64 2.50
C ALA A 225 -13.94 -11.63 3.13
N GLU A 226 -13.47 -10.94 4.15
CA GLU A 226 -14.18 -9.91 4.88
C GLU A 226 -13.69 -8.52 4.42
N PRO A 227 -14.54 -7.73 3.75
CA PRO A 227 -14.18 -6.39 3.28
C PRO A 227 -13.97 -5.44 4.46
N LEU A 228 -12.94 -4.59 4.36
CA LEU A 228 -12.65 -3.53 5.32
C LEU A 228 -12.80 -2.14 4.71
N LEU A 229 -12.13 -1.88 3.58
CA LEU A 229 -12.13 -0.60 2.89
C LEU A 229 -12.81 -0.79 1.54
N VAL A 230 -14.00 -0.21 1.37
CA VAL A 230 -14.82 -0.31 0.15
C VAL A 230 -14.78 1.02 -0.57
N LEU A 231 -14.33 1.02 -1.82
CA LEU A 231 -14.22 2.23 -2.63
C LEU A 231 -15.61 2.84 -2.90
N PRO A 232 -15.74 4.18 -2.81
CA PRO A 232 -16.98 4.87 -3.15
C PRO A 232 -17.49 4.54 -4.55
N ALA A 233 -18.80 4.65 -4.76
CA ALA A 233 -19.45 4.30 -6.04
C ALA A 233 -18.93 5.10 -7.25
N THR A 234 -18.37 6.29 -7.01
CA THR A 234 -17.83 7.19 -8.03
C THR A 234 -16.41 6.86 -8.48
N PHE A 235 -15.77 5.83 -7.90
CA PHE A 235 -14.35 5.53 -8.18
C PHE A 235 -14.15 4.82 -9.50
N ILE A 236 -13.04 5.19 -10.15
CA ILE A 236 -12.47 4.52 -11.33
C ILE A 236 -11.05 4.06 -11.03
N ALA A 237 -10.55 3.11 -11.82
CA ALA A 237 -9.13 2.83 -11.93
C ALA A 237 -8.63 3.34 -13.30
N LEU A 238 -7.63 4.21 -13.29
CA LEU A 238 -6.85 4.53 -14.48
C LEU A 238 -5.88 3.39 -14.74
N MET A 239 -5.86 2.89 -15.98
CA MET A 239 -5.09 1.72 -16.42
C MET A 239 -4.08 2.16 -17.49
N PRO A 240 -3.00 2.88 -17.15
CA PRO A 240 -2.01 3.29 -18.12
C PRO A 240 -1.15 2.10 -18.57
N ASN A 241 -0.49 2.24 -19.72
CA ASN A 241 0.46 1.24 -20.21
C ASN A 241 1.83 1.32 -19.52
N LYS A 242 2.11 2.44 -18.87
CA LYS A 242 3.31 2.69 -18.07
C LYS A 242 2.95 3.48 -16.82
N ALA A 243 3.56 3.14 -15.70
CA ALA A 243 3.27 3.78 -14.43
C ALA A 243 3.47 5.31 -14.51
N TRP A 244 2.48 6.05 -14.02
CA TRP A 244 2.46 7.52 -13.98
C TRP A 244 2.44 8.22 -15.34
N GLN A 245 2.27 7.50 -16.45
CA GLN A 245 2.17 8.07 -17.79
C GLN A 245 0.71 7.98 -18.29
N PHE A 246 -0.03 9.06 -18.10
CA PHE A 246 -1.45 9.13 -18.45
C PHE A 246 -1.64 9.94 -19.73
N ALA A 247 -2.27 9.33 -20.72
CA ALA A 247 -2.73 9.98 -21.95
C ALA A 247 -4.25 10.21 -21.88
N ALA A 248 -4.79 11.03 -22.77
CA ALA A 248 -6.23 11.32 -22.82
C ALA A 248 -7.09 10.07 -23.07
N ASP A 249 -6.53 9.06 -23.73
CA ASP A 249 -7.15 7.77 -24.02
C ASP A 249 -6.80 6.69 -22.97
N THR A 250 -6.14 7.04 -21.87
CA THR A 250 -5.88 6.08 -20.79
C THR A 250 -7.17 5.46 -20.32
N LYS A 251 -7.25 4.12 -20.38
CA LYS A 251 -8.45 3.36 -20.03
C LYS A 251 -8.92 3.70 -18.61
N ARG A 252 -10.18 4.07 -18.47
CA ARG A 252 -10.90 4.26 -17.22
C ARG A 252 -11.79 3.06 -16.95
N MET A 253 -11.59 2.37 -15.85
CA MET A 253 -12.39 1.21 -15.45
C MET A 253 -13.20 1.55 -14.20
N PRO A 254 -14.55 1.45 -14.22
CA PRO A 254 -15.35 1.63 -13.01
C PRO A 254 -14.98 0.61 -11.95
N VAL A 255 -14.64 1.09 -10.73
CA VAL A 255 -14.25 0.26 -9.58
C VAL A 255 -15.04 0.63 -8.31
N GLY A 256 -16.14 1.36 -8.45
CA GLY A 256 -17.04 1.63 -7.34
C GLY A 256 -17.52 0.33 -6.69
N GLY A 257 -17.43 0.24 -5.36
CA GLY A 257 -17.75 -0.96 -4.60
C GLY A 257 -16.65 -2.04 -4.56
N TRP A 258 -15.55 -1.89 -5.31
CA TRP A 258 -14.37 -2.75 -5.16
C TRP A 258 -13.63 -2.37 -3.87
N LEU A 259 -12.59 -3.12 -3.52
CA LEU A 259 -11.93 -3.00 -2.24
C LEU A 259 -10.55 -2.35 -2.39
N GLN A 260 -10.14 -1.67 -1.32
CA GLN A 260 -8.75 -1.25 -1.09
C GLN A 260 -8.18 -1.88 0.19
N GLY A 261 -9.01 -2.58 0.98
CA GLY A 261 -8.61 -3.34 2.15
C GLY A 261 -9.56 -4.49 2.43
N ALA A 262 -9.04 -5.68 2.68
CA ALA A 262 -9.78 -6.88 3.06
C ALA A 262 -8.93 -7.84 3.88
N VAL A 263 -9.57 -8.70 4.65
CA VAL A 263 -8.92 -9.78 5.39
C VAL A 263 -9.66 -11.10 5.16
N MET A 264 -8.98 -12.22 5.40
CA MET A 264 -9.58 -13.53 5.30
C MET A 264 -8.88 -14.56 6.17
N ARG A 265 -9.62 -15.62 6.53
CA ARG A 265 -9.06 -16.86 7.08
C ARG A 265 -8.69 -17.78 5.93
N VAL A 266 -7.54 -18.45 6.04
CA VAL A 266 -7.00 -19.31 4.98
C VAL A 266 -6.44 -20.56 5.66
N GLY A 267 -7.10 -21.69 5.54
CA GLY A 267 -6.75 -22.89 6.31
C GLY A 267 -6.72 -22.60 7.81
N SER A 268 -5.59 -22.85 8.46
CA SER A 268 -5.35 -22.50 9.85
C SER A 268 -4.75 -21.09 10.06
N GLY A 269 -4.47 -20.37 8.98
CA GLY A 269 -3.84 -19.06 9.00
C GLY A 269 -4.80 -17.90 8.69
N ARG A 270 -4.21 -16.74 8.47
CA ARG A 270 -4.94 -15.50 8.14
C ARG A 270 -4.15 -14.67 7.13
N ALA A 271 -4.87 -13.93 6.30
CA ALA A 271 -4.26 -13.02 5.35
C ALA A 271 -5.00 -11.67 5.35
N GLY A 272 -4.24 -10.60 5.18
CA GLY A 272 -4.73 -9.26 4.91
C GLY A 272 -4.19 -8.78 3.57
N PHE A 273 -5.04 -8.11 2.78
CA PHE A 273 -4.71 -7.56 1.47
C PHE A 273 -5.07 -6.09 1.45
N PHE A 274 -4.12 -5.25 1.04
CA PHE A 274 -4.32 -3.81 0.98
C PHE A 274 -3.75 -3.26 -0.33
N GLY A 275 -4.53 -2.38 -0.94
CA GLY A 275 -4.22 -1.74 -2.22
C GLY A 275 -3.58 -0.36 -2.08
N GLU A 276 -3.12 0.01 -0.88
CA GLU A 276 -2.45 1.27 -0.61
C GLU A 276 -1.46 1.10 0.54
N ALA A 277 -0.26 1.61 0.40
CA ALA A 277 0.83 1.32 1.32
C ALA A 277 1.19 2.50 2.25
N ALA A 278 0.95 3.74 1.83
CA ALA A 278 1.31 4.90 2.64
C ALA A 278 0.54 4.92 3.97
N MET A 279 -0.69 4.40 4.01
CA MET A 279 -1.49 4.31 5.24
C MET A 279 -0.83 3.50 6.37
N PHE A 280 0.15 2.65 6.03
CA PHE A 280 0.93 1.84 6.96
C PHE A 280 2.28 2.48 7.31
N SER A 281 2.68 3.55 6.62
CA SER A 281 3.94 4.25 6.84
C SER A 281 3.72 5.60 7.51
N ALA A 282 4.81 6.25 7.93
CA ALA A 282 4.84 7.68 8.17
C ALA A 282 6.08 8.21 7.44
N GLN A 283 5.84 9.05 6.46
CA GLN A 283 6.87 9.58 5.57
C GLN A 283 6.73 11.09 5.45
N VAL A 284 7.78 11.72 4.97
CA VAL A 284 7.75 13.09 4.49
C VAL A 284 8.28 13.15 3.07
N TYR A 285 7.72 14.00 2.25
CA TYR A 285 8.08 14.14 0.84
C TYR A 285 8.24 15.59 0.41
N GLY A 286 9.03 15.79 -0.64
CA GLY A 286 9.31 17.09 -1.21
C GLY A 286 10.14 18.03 -0.30
N PRO A 287 10.53 19.18 -0.82
CA PRO A 287 11.34 20.18 -0.08
C PRO A 287 10.64 20.72 1.17
N ALA A 288 9.30 20.80 1.13
CA ALA A 288 8.47 21.27 2.25
C ALA A 288 8.25 20.18 3.31
N ARG A 289 8.80 18.97 3.14
CA ARG A 289 8.65 17.83 4.06
C ARG A 289 7.19 17.56 4.42
N LEU A 290 6.32 17.52 3.41
CA LEU A 290 4.89 17.29 3.61
C LEU A 290 4.65 15.87 4.13
N PRO A 291 3.80 15.68 5.15
CA PRO A 291 3.56 14.37 5.72
C PRO A 291 2.72 13.49 4.78
N MET A 292 3.08 12.20 4.70
CA MET A 292 2.38 11.18 3.94
C MET A 292 2.33 9.88 4.75
N GLY A 293 1.12 9.38 4.99
CA GLY A 293 0.90 8.18 5.77
C GLY A 293 0.24 8.46 7.12
N MET A 294 0.59 7.71 8.15
CA MET A 294 0.01 7.82 9.49
C MET A 294 0.24 9.18 10.18
N ASN A 295 1.24 9.94 9.72
CA ASN A 295 1.56 11.29 10.20
C ASN A 295 0.82 12.41 9.46
N ALA A 296 0.04 12.10 8.43
CA ALA A 296 -0.67 13.10 7.64
C ALA A 296 -1.95 13.57 8.33
N PRO A 297 -2.37 14.84 8.13
CA PRO A 297 -3.67 15.33 8.61
C PRO A 297 -4.82 14.45 8.12
N GLY A 298 -5.75 14.08 8.98
CA GLY A 298 -6.87 13.17 8.69
C GLY A 298 -6.51 11.67 8.73
N ALA A 299 -5.26 11.32 9.07
CA ALA A 299 -4.79 9.95 9.26
C ALA A 299 -4.54 9.59 10.75
N GLU A 300 -5.09 10.38 11.67
CA GLU A 300 -4.81 10.27 13.11
C GLU A 300 -5.21 8.91 13.70
N GLN A 301 -6.07 8.16 13.00
CA GLN A 301 -6.50 6.83 13.43
C GLN A 301 -5.82 5.68 12.67
N ASN A 302 -5.03 5.96 11.63
CA ASN A 302 -4.38 4.93 10.83
C ASN A 302 -3.49 4.03 11.67
N TYR A 303 -2.69 4.58 12.59
CA TYR A 303 -1.83 3.77 13.47
C TYR A 303 -2.62 2.80 14.36
N ARG A 304 -3.82 3.21 14.84
CA ARG A 304 -4.71 2.32 15.61
C ARG A 304 -5.22 1.17 14.75
N PHE A 305 -5.61 1.48 13.52
CA PHE A 305 -6.02 0.46 12.55
C PHE A 305 -4.89 -0.55 12.30
N VAL A 306 -3.65 -0.08 12.11
CA VAL A 306 -2.47 -0.95 11.96
C VAL A 306 -2.29 -1.86 13.17
N LEU A 307 -2.33 -1.32 14.39
CA LEU A 307 -2.24 -2.10 15.62
C LEU A 307 -3.35 -3.14 15.72
N ASN A 308 -4.60 -2.77 15.44
CA ASN A 308 -5.74 -3.67 15.50
C ASN A 308 -5.65 -4.77 14.43
N LEU A 309 -5.21 -4.45 13.22
CA LEU A 309 -4.98 -5.41 12.14
C LEU A 309 -3.93 -6.43 12.53
N MET A 310 -2.80 -5.99 13.08
CA MET A 310 -1.73 -6.89 13.53
C MET A 310 -2.16 -7.77 14.69
N ARG A 311 -2.94 -7.26 15.62
CA ARG A 311 -3.59 -8.05 16.69
C ARG A 311 -4.54 -9.10 16.12
N TRP A 312 -5.38 -8.72 15.15
CA TRP A 312 -6.28 -9.66 14.50
C TRP A 312 -5.52 -10.76 13.77
N LEU A 313 -4.46 -10.42 13.04
CA LEU A 313 -3.60 -11.41 12.39
C LEU A 313 -3.00 -12.38 13.40
N THR A 314 -2.56 -11.90 14.57
CA THR A 314 -1.83 -12.71 15.56
C THR A 314 -2.69 -13.29 16.68
N SER A 315 -3.99 -12.97 16.75
CA SER A 315 -4.88 -13.56 17.75
C SER A 315 -5.00 -15.07 17.55
N ALA A 316 -5.22 -15.80 18.65
CA ALA A 316 -5.55 -17.21 18.59
C ALA A 316 -6.83 -17.42 17.74
N SER A 317 -6.90 -18.55 17.09
CA SER A 317 -8.03 -18.95 16.23
C SER A 317 -9.25 -19.25 17.07
#